data_c1e20bd74e37b84f3f57fafbc818c9f9
#
_entry.id   c1e20bd74e37b84f3f57fafbc818c9f9
#
_cell.length_a   1.000
_cell.length_b   1.000
_cell.length_c   1.000
_cell.angle_alpha   90.00
_cell.angle_beta   90.00
_cell.angle_gamma   90.00
#
_symmetry.space_group_name_H-M   'P 1'
#
loop_
_entity.id
_entity.type
_entity.pdbx_description
1 polymer ?
#
loop_
_entity_poly.entity_id
_entity_poly.type
_entity_poly.pdbx_seq_one_letter_code
_entity_poly.pdbx_strand_id
1 'polypeptide(L)'
;AAVHTLLTLQQRMRPLLVAALVASGTALDPLAARLAAHKVLRETGKETPAALLARHTTSLDEREKRFAADLVEKCHRHASEIDALLEEACERRPRGSTLQILRLGVAQLLYFDSVPNRAAVDTSVQLCKKRGGNPGLTNAVLRRLSRETPSIQETKPPLYDLLVKDRGAELADRYLEACRKPPAMLQVTCASSKKRDQLIEAVDGVAQKYGDFGVALRPHKRTPVPALPLFDEGVWWAQDAGAAQAAQLLRSLPKGARVLDMCSAPGGKALQLSSFGFEVVAVEKSTNRAARLRQNLQRCRCNVDVRVQDATLVEDMFDGVLVDAPCSATGTARRRPDVLRKELDLGALAETQAALLDAAWRCLKPGGLLVFSSCSALTADAEASFAAFLERTADAHLVEVAAAELGFVDNDSVVDGALRLWPWHVASDVGGCDAHYAARVRKGGSE
;
A
#
# COMPACT_ATOMS: atom_id res chain seq x y z
N ALA A 1 14.10 31.35 -32.75
CA ALA A 1 15.12 32.09 -31.97
C ALA A 1 14.71 32.24 -30.49
N ALA A 2 13.48 32.66 -30.16
CA ALA A 2 13.05 32.93 -28.78
C ALA A 2 13.05 31.68 -27.86
N VAL A 3 12.69 30.49 -28.39
CA VAL A 3 12.64 29.21 -27.62
C VAL A 3 14.06 28.72 -27.30
N HIS A 4 15.03 28.98 -28.20
CA HIS A 4 16.42 28.55 -27.96
C HIS A 4 17.12 29.44 -26.92
N THR A 5 16.72 30.70 -26.82
CA THR A 5 17.25 31.68 -25.82
C THR A 5 16.71 31.36 -24.41
N LEU A 6 15.46 30.90 -24.27
CA LEU A 6 14.87 30.49 -23.00
C LEU A 6 15.50 29.20 -22.42
N LEU A 7 15.82 28.23 -23.27
CA LEU A 7 16.49 26.98 -22.86
C LEU A 7 17.93 27.24 -22.38
N THR A 8 18.66 28.17 -23.03
CA THR A 8 20.01 28.53 -22.62
C THR A 8 20.06 29.37 -21.35
N LEU A 9 19.05 30.19 -21.08
CA LEU A 9 18.90 30.92 -19.83
C LEU A 9 18.57 30.01 -18.65
N GLN A 10 17.68 29.00 -18.84
CA GLN A 10 17.40 28.00 -17.82
C GLN A 10 18.62 27.15 -17.47
N GLN A 11 19.46 26.79 -18.43
CA GLN A 11 20.71 26.04 -18.19
C GLN A 11 21.78 26.87 -17.48
N ARG A 12 21.83 28.19 -17.68
CA ARG A 12 22.80 29.09 -17.02
C ARG A 12 22.37 29.53 -15.62
N MET A 13 21.08 29.58 -15.32
CA MET A 13 20.58 29.95 -13.99
C MET A 13 20.60 28.81 -12.97
N ARG A 14 20.64 27.54 -13.40
CA ARG A 14 20.68 26.38 -12.49
C ARG A 14 21.89 26.33 -11.56
N PRO A 15 23.14 26.66 -11.97
CA PRO A 15 24.27 26.65 -11.04
C PRO A 15 24.22 27.75 -9.98
N LEU A 16 23.64 28.91 -10.30
CA LEU A 16 23.54 30.06 -9.37
C LEU A 16 22.46 29.83 -8.30
N LEU A 17 21.35 29.19 -8.63
CA LEU A 17 20.31 28.81 -7.64
C LEU A 17 20.81 27.72 -6.67
N VAL A 18 21.63 26.78 -7.15
CA VAL A 18 22.27 25.77 -6.29
C VAL A 18 23.31 26.41 -5.36
N ALA A 19 24.09 27.39 -5.85
CA ALA A 19 25.06 28.13 -5.03
C ALA A 19 24.38 28.99 -3.96
N ALA A 20 23.24 29.63 -4.26
CA ALA A 20 22.48 30.44 -3.31
C ALA A 20 21.80 29.61 -2.21
N LEU A 21 21.42 28.36 -2.48
CA LEU A 21 20.89 27.42 -1.49
C LEU A 21 21.95 26.81 -0.57
N VAL A 22 23.21 26.81 -0.97
CA VAL A 22 24.36 26.38 -0.14
C VAL A 22 24.75 27.47 0.88
N ALA A 23 24.40 28.75 0.65
CA ALA A 23 24.69 29.85 1.54
C ALA A 23 23.75 30.01 2.74
N SER A 24 22.65 29.25 2.83
CA SER A 24 21.76 29.20 4.00
C SER A 24 22.07 27.98 4.89
N GLY A 25 23.19 27.99 5.55
CA GLY A 25 23.56 27.49 6.87
C GLY A 25 23.21 26.07 7.36
N THR A 26 22.70 25.17 6.51
CA THR A 26 22.61 23.73 6.81
C THR A 26 22.99 22.94 5.57
N ALA A 27 24.28 22.58 5.47
CA ALA A 27 24.76 21.67 4.45
C ALA A 27 24.08 20.31 4.65
N LEU A 28 23.06 20.02 3.84
CA LEU A 28 22.37 18.70 3.78
C LEU A 28 23.46 17.64 3.56
N ASP A 29 23.54 16.63 4.46
CA ASP A 29 24.41 15.48 4.22
C ASP A 29 23.86 14.71 2.99
N PRO A 30 24.54 14.76 1.84
CA PRO A 30 24.03 14.11 0.63
C PRO A 30 23.90 12.60 0.79
N LEU A 31 24.42 12.03 1.87
CA LEU A 31 24.36 10.60 2.16
C LEU A 31 23.24 10.22 3.13
N ALA A 32 22.70 11.15 3.93
CA ALA A 32 21.77 10.82 5.01
C ALA A 32 20.54 10.06 4.52
N ALA A 33 19.82 10.60 3.54
CA ALA A 33 18.65 9.93 2.94
C ALA A 33 19.01 8.61 2.23
N ARG A 34 20.18 8.55 1.57
CA ARG A 34 20.67 7.34 0.88
C ARG A 34 21.08 6.22 1.86
N LEU A 35 21.64 6.60 3.01
CA LEU A 35 21.93 5.68 4.11
C LEU A 35 20.64 5.06 4.68
N ALA A 36 19.62 5.88 4.89
CA ALA A 36 18.30 5.42 5.32
C ALA A 36 17.70 4.45 4.29
N ALA A 37 17.65 4.83 3.02
CA ALA A 37 17.16 3.99 1.93
C ALA A 37 17.91 2.65 1.82
N HIS A 38 19.25 2.67 1.94
CA HIS A 38 20.06 1.46 1.96
C HIS A 38 19.70 0.51 3.11
N LYS A 39 19.49 1.04 4.33
CA LYS A 39 19.05 0.23 5.47
C LYS A 39 17.70 -0.42 5.20
N VAL A 40 16.74 0.36 4.70
CA VAL A 40 15.40 -0.13 4.33
C VAL A 40 15.51 -1.29 3.33
N LEU A 41 16.22 -1.12 2.21
CA LEU A 41 16.37 -2.17 1.19
C LEU A 41 17.05 -3.44 1.72
N ARG A 42 17.89 -3.34 2.73
CA ARG A 42 18.52 -4.51 3.36
C ARG A 42 17.62 -5.27 4.33
N GLU A 43 16.66 -4.57 4.91
CA GLU A 43 15.75 -5.11 5.93
C GLU A 43 14.37 -5.46 5.35
N THR A 44 14.07 -5.02 4.13
CA THR A 44 12.82 -5.37 3.42
C THR A 44 12.67 -6.90 3.33
N GLY A 45 11.46 -7.38 3.58
CA GLY A 45 11.13 -8.80 3.70
C GLY A 45 10.87 -9.21 5.16
N LYS A 46 11.52 -8.56 6.14
CA LYS A 46 11.22 -8.74 7.57
C LYS A 46 10.07 -7.84 8.03
N GLU A 47 10.06 -6.62 7.52
CA GLU A 47 9.03 -5.61 7.79
C GLU A 47 8.69 -4.85 6.51
N THR A 48 7.59 -4.10 6.52
CA THR A 48 7.20 -3.29 5.36
C THR A 48 8.15 -2.12 5.15
N PRO A 49 8.42 -1.69 3.89
CA PRO A 49 9.24 -0.51 3.62
C PRO A 49 8.77 0.74 4.36
N ALA A 50 7.46 0.93 4.53
CA ALA A 50 6.90 2.07 5.26
C ALA A 50 7.29 2.06 6.76
N ALA A 51 7.24 0.90 7.43
CA ALA A 51 7.65 0.76 8.82
C ALA A 51 9.16 0.99 8.98
N LEU A 52 9.96 0.44 8.06
CA LEU A 52 11.40 0.63 8.03
C LEU A 52 11.79 2.09 7.76
N LEU A 53 11.13 2.76 6.83
CA LEU A 53 11.32 4.20 6.58
C LEU A 53 11.01 5.01 7.83
N ALA A 54 9.88 4.79 8.49
CA ALA A 54 9.53 5.49 9.73
C ALA A 54 10.62 5.35 10.80
N ARG A 55 11.25 4.16 10.91
CA ARG A 55 12.35 3.90 11.86
C ARG A 55 13.67 4.55 11.47
N HIS A 56 14.04 4.46 10.20
CA HIS A 56 15.37 4.87 9.74
C HIS A 56 15.48 6.34 9.30
N THR A 57 14.38 7.08 9.26
CA THR A 57 14.36 8.49 8.85
C THR A 57 14.01 9.47 9.96
N THR A 58 13.95 9.04 11.23
CA THR A 58 13.56 9.88 12.38
C THR A 58 14.41 11.14 12.54
N SER A 59 15.71 11.06 12.23
CA SER A 59 16.65 12.16 12.33
C SER A 59 16.77 13.02 11.06
N LEU A 60 16.03 12.67 10.00
CA LEU A 60 16.07 13.37 8.72
C LEU A 60 15.04 14.50 8.67
N ASP A 61 15.33 15.53 7.90
CA ASP A 61 14.35 16.54 7.57
C ASP A 61 13.27 16.02 6.60
N GLU A 62 12.20 16.78 6.38
CA GLU A 62 11.06 16.35 5.54
C GLU A 62 11.43 16.19 4.05
N ARG A 63 12.44 16.90 3.56
CA ARG A 63 12.94 16.74 2.18
C ARG A 63 13.75 15.45 2.05
N GLU A 64 14.62 15.19 3.00
CA GLU A 64 15.43 13.97 3.06
C GLU A 64 14.57 12.72 3.26
N LYS A 65 13.55 12.79 4.15
CA LYS A 65 12.57 11.70 4.33
C LYS A 65 11.87 11.36 3.03
N ARG A 66 11.40 12.38 2.30
CA ARG A 66 10.74 12.20 1.00
C ARG A 66 11.68 11.59 -0.03
N PHE A 67 12.90 12.10 -0.13
CA PHE A 67 13.86 11.56 -1.07
C PHE A 67 14.23 10.10 -0.75
N ALA A 68 14.39 9.74 0.54
CA ALA A 68 14.63 8.37 0.95
C ALA A 68 13.44 7.45 0.59
N ALA A 69 12.21 7.91 0.80
CA ALA A 69 11.00 7.17 0.46
C ALA A 69 10.84 6.99 -1.06
N ASP A 70 11.03 8.05 -1.84
CA ASP A 70 10.98 7.99 -3.30
C ASP A 70 12.06 7.04 -3.86
N LEU A 71 13.25 7.04 -3.27
CA LEU A 71 14.35 6.18 -3.69
C LEU A 71 14.07 4.70 -3.40
N VAL A 72 13.52 4.38 -2.23
CA VAL A 72 13.08 3.02 -1.87
C VAL A 72 11.94 2.57 -2.80
N GLU A 73 10.97 3.43 -3.03
CA GLU A 73 9.82 3.16 -3.91
C GLU A 73 10.29 2.83 -5.34
N LYS A 74 11.16 3.65 -5.94
CA LYS A 74 11.70 3.41 -7.27
C LYS A 74 12.51 2.13 -7.35
N CYS A 75 13.35 1.85 -6.35
CA CYS A 75 14.11 0.60 -6.30
C CYS A 75 13.20 -0.64 -6.26
N HIS A 76 12.07 -0.60 -5.56
CA HIS A 76 11.13 -1.73 -5.54
C HIS A 76 10.30 -1.83 -6.81
N ARG A 77 9.80 -0.71 -7.32
CA ARG A 77 8.95 -0.67 -8.51
C ARG A 77 9.67 -1.14 -9.76
N HIS A 78 10.92 -0.73 -9.92
CA HIS A 78 11.76 -1.04 -11.07
C HIS A 78 12.82 -2.11 -10.76
N ALA A 79 12.62 -2.90 -9.73
CA ALA A 79 13.63 -3.86 -9.26
C ALA A 79 14.05 -4.87 -10.33
N SER A 80 13.12 -5.34 -11.17
CA SER A 80 13.42 -6.31 -12.24
C SER A 80 14.25 -5.69 -13.35
N GLU A 81 13.90 -4.48 -13.78
CA GLU A 81 14.63 -3.71 -14.77
C GLU A 81 16.05 -3.35 -14.28
N ILE A 82 16.14 -2.87 -13.03
CA ILE A 82 17.43 -2.55 -12.39
C ILE A 82 18.31 -3.78 -12.27
N ASP A 83 17.75 -4.91 -11.85
CA ASP A 83 18.52 -6.17 -11.71
C ASP A 83 18.99 -6.69 -13.06
N ALA A 84 18.18 -6.63 -14.12
CA ALA A 84 18.59 -7.02 -15.46
C ALA A 84 19.76 -6.16 -15.98
N LEU A 85 19.70 -4.84 -15.80
CA LEU A 85 20.82 -3.95 -16.14
C LEU A 85 22.10 -4.26 -15.36
N LEU A 86 21.96 -4.62 -14.09
CA LEU A 86 23.11 -5.00 -13.26
C LEU A 86 23.68 -6.36 -13.65
N GLU A 87 22.87 -7.30 -14.09
CA GLU A 87 23.31 -8.60 -14.64
C GLU A 87 24.08 -8.44 -15.93
N GLU A 88 23.65 -7.54 -16.82
CA GLU A 88 24.37 -7.21 -18.05
C GLU A 88 25.67 -6.42 -17.78
N ALA A 89 25.65 -5.52 -16.80
CA ALA A 89 26.79 -4.65 -16.50
C ALA A 89 27.88 -5.31 -15.64
N CYS A 90 27.62 -6.48 -15.03
CA CYS A 90 28.52 -7.14 -14.09
C CYS A 90 28.83 -8.58 -14.53
N GLU A 91 30.11 -8.96 -14.67
CA GLU A 91 30.51 -10.35 -14.95
C GLU A 91 30.01 -11.35 -13.88
N ARG A 92 29.91 -10.90 -12.64
CA ARG A 92 29.34 -11.67 -11.53
C ARG A 92 28.36 -10.80 -10.76
N ARG A 93 27.18 -11.36 -10.44
CA ARG A 93 26.13 -10.66 -9.69
C ARG A 93 26.67 -10.21 -8.33
N PRO A 94 26.65 -8.89 -8.04
CA PRO A 94 27.02 -8.37 -6.72
C PRO A 94 26.10 -8.89 -5.63
N ARG A 95 26.57 -8.91 -4.37
CA ARG A 95 25.80 -9.36 -3.21
C ARG A 95 25.85 -8.35 -2.07
N GLY A 96 24.95 -8.50 -1.09
CA GLY A 96 24.96 -7.72 0.15
C GLY A 96 24.86 -6.21 -0.08
N SER A 97 25.70 -5.44 0.64
CA SER A 97 25.69 -3.97 0.55
C SER A 97 25.96 -3.44 -0.85
N THR A 98 26.86 -4.05 -1.61
CA THR A 98 27.21 -3.61 -2.96
C THR A 98 26.01 -3.68 -3.90
N LEU A 99 25.26 -4.78 -3.87
CA LEU A 99 24.05 -4.92 -4.69
C LEU A 99 23.01 -3.84 -4.37
N GLN A 100 22.69 -3.62 -3.09
CA GLN A 100 21.70 -2.62 -2.71
C GLN A 100 22.14 -1.19 -3.07
N ILE A 101 23.44 -0.89 -2.95
CA ILE A 101 23.99 0.41 -3.33
C ILE A 101 23.96 0.61 -4.85
N LEU A 102 24.26 -0.44 -5.61
CA LEU A 102 24.12 -0.40 -7.09
C LEU A 102 22.67 -0.18 -7.51
N ARG A 103 21.70 -0.86 -6.88
CA ARG A 103 20.27 -0.63 -7.13
C ARG A 103 19.89 0.83 -6.87
N LEU A 104 20.32 1.41 -5.73
CA LEU A 104 20.11 2.82 -5.41
C LEU A 104 20.77 3.76 -6.44
N GLY A 105 21.98 3.42 -6.90
CA GLY A 105 22.71 4.19 -7.91
C GLY A 105 22.00 4.18 -9.26
N VAL A 106 21.61 3.00 -9.73
CA VAL A 106 20.86 2.83 -11.00
C VAL A 106 19.50 3.53 -10.93
N ALA A 107 18.78 3.38 -9.81
CA ALA A 107 17.51 4.08 -9.63
C ALA A 107 17.66 5.60 -9.73
N GLN A 108 18.73 6.17 -9.16
CA GLN A 108 19.02 7.60 -9.28
C GLN A 108 19.36 8.03 -10.71
N LEU A 109 20.11 7.20 -11.43
CA LEU A 109 20.47 7.50 -12.82
C LEU A 109 19.27 7.48 -13.78
N LEU A 110 18.31 6.57 -13.56
CA LEU A 110 17.22 6.32 -14.52
C LEU A 110 15.90 7.00 -14.17
N TYR A 111 15.62 7.22 -12.87
CA TYR A 111 14.28 7.62 -12.42
C TYR A 111 14.26 8.93 -11.63
N PHE A 112 15.39 9.67 -11.58
CA PHE A 112 15.47 10.95 -10.86
C PHE A 112 16.12 12.06 -11.71
N ASP A 113 15.33 12.76 -12.49
CA ASP A 113 15.79 13.89 -13.32
C ASP A 113 16.47 15.01 -12.50
N SER A 114 16.12 15.11 -11.21
CA SER A 114 16.68 16.12 -10.30
C SER A 114 18.06 15.75 -9.74
N VAL A 115 18.54 14.51 -9.97
CA VAL A 115 19.85 14.04 -9.50
C VAL A 115 20.83 14.01 -10.68
N PRO A 116 21.85 14.86 -10.72
CA PRO A 116 22.88 14.76 -11.77
C PRO A 116 23.60 13.43 -11.74
N ASN A 117 23.88 12.83 -12.91
CA ASN A 117 24.56 11.54 -13.05
C ASN A 117 25.85 11.44 -12.22
N ARG A 118 26.67 12.51 -12.25
CA ARG A 118 27.88 12.58 -11.43
C ARG A 118 27.59 12.45 -9.93
N ALA A 119 26.55 13.14 -9.44
CA ALA A 119 26.17 13.08 -8.04
C ALA A 119 25.64 11.70 -7.65
N ALA A 120 24.88 11.03 -8.53
CA ALA A 120 24.42 9.66 -8.32
C ALA A 120 25.59 8.68 -8.17
N VAL A 121 26.61 8.78 -9.06
CA VAL A 121 27.83 7.95 -8.99
C VAL A 121 28.64 8.25 -7.72
N ASP A 122 29.00 9.52 -7.50
CA ASP A 122 29.88 9.93 -6.40
C ASP A 122 29.29 9.58 -5.03
N THR A 123 27.99 9.85 -4.81
CA THR A 123 27.33 9.51 -3.55
C THR A 123 27.16 8.01 -3.35
N SER A 124 26.95 7.23 -4.41
CA SER A 124 26.90 5.76 -4.32
C SER A 124 28.27 5.17 -3.95
N VAL A 125 29.35 5.71 -4.51
CA VAL A 125 30.73 5.29 -4.15
C VAL A 125 31.04 5.64 -2.69
N GLN A 126 30.67 6.83 -2.23
CA GLN A 126 30.85 7.24 -0.82
C GLN A 126 30.02 6.35 0.13
N LEU A 127 28.76 6.06 -0.24
CA LEU A 127 27.91 5.15 0.51
C LEU A 127 28.52 3.75 0.61
N CYS A 128 29.12 3.26 -0.48
CA CYS A 128 29.79 1.97 -0.54
C CYS A 128 30.99 1.89 0.41
N LYS A 129 31.82 2.93 0.44
CA LYS A 129 32.93 3.05 1.41
C LYS A 129 32.42 3.03 2.85
N LYS A 130 31.32 3.73 3.14
CA LYS A 130 30.74 3.85 4.49
C LYS A 130 30.02 2.58 4.95
N ARG A 131 29.57 1.70 4.03
CA ARG A 131 28.78 0.50 4.32
C ARG A 131 29.49 -0.83 4.05
N GLY A 132 30.78 -0.80 3.76
CA GLY A 132 31.60 -2.01 3.58
C GLY A 132 31.32 -2.77 2.29
N GLY A 133 30.98 -2.07 1.20
CA GLY A 133 30.82 -2.65 -0.14
C GLY A 133 32.11 -2.59 -0.97
N ASN A 134 31.98 -2.76 -2.30
CA ASN A 134 33.07 -2.63 -3.27
C ASN A 134 32.98 -1.29 -4.03
N PRO A 135 33.71 -0.23 -3.63
CA PRO A 135 33.66 1.09 -4.24
C PRO A 135 34.16 1.10 -5.68
N GLY A 136 35.16 0.28 -6.01
CA GLY A 136 35.73 0.16 -7.35
C GLY A 136 34.71 -0.36 -8.34
N LEU A 137 34.06 -1.48 -8.03
CA LEU A 137 32.98 -2.05 -8.83
C LEU A 137 31.80 -1.07 -8.95
N THR A 138 31.38 -0.44 -7.83
CA THR A 138 30.29 0.53 -7.83
C THR A 138 30.57 1.70 -8.77
N ASN A 139 31.79 2.26 -8.74
CA ASN A 139 32.18 3.34 -9.64
C ASN A 139 32.22 2.89 -11.11
N ALA A 140 32.79 1.72 -11.40
CA ALA A 140 32.90 1.21 -12.79
C ALA A 140 31.53 0.98 -13.41
N VAL A 141 30.66 0.25 -12.71
CA VAL A 141 29.30 -0.08 -13.17
C VAL A 141 28.44 1.18 -13.38
N LEU A 142 28.35 2.05 -12.39
CA LEU A 142 27.50 3.25 -12.48
C LEU A 142 28.04 4.26 -13.51
N ARG A 143 29.37 4.39 -13.70
CA ARG A 143 29.91 5.23 -14.77
C ARG A 143 29.65 4.66 -16.16
N ARG A 144 29.70 3.34 -16.34
CA ARG A 144 29.30 2.70 -17.59
C ARG A 144 27.84 3.02 -17.90
N LEU A 145 26.92 2.71 -16.98
CA LEU A 145 25.48 2.95 -17.14
C LEU A 145 25.10 4.44 -17.30
N SER A 146 25.93 5.35 -16.76
CA SER A 146 25.68 6.80 -16.91
C SER A 146 26.07 7.39 -18.28
N ARG A 147 26.87 6.66 -19.07
CA ARG A 147 27.33 7.07 -20.41
C ARG A 147 26.55 6.41 -21.52
N GLU A 148 26.22 5.15 -21.31
CA GLU A 148 25.40 4.36 -22.21
C GLU A 148 23.94 4.64 -21.84
N THR A 149 23.07 5.01 -22.81
CA THR A 149 21.62 5.00 -22.55
C THR A 149 21.19 3.53 -22.60
N PRO A 150 21.03 2.86 -21.46
CA PRO A 150 20.73 1.43 -21.49
C PRO A 150 19.35 1.21 -22.12
N SER A 151 19.26 0.27 -23.02
CA SER A 151 17.98 -0.23 -23.48
C SER A 151 17.37 -1.03 -22.32
N ILE A 152 16.34 -0.48 -21.70
CA ILE A 152 15.64 -1.15 -20.60
C ILE A 152 14.83 -2.29 -21.22
N GLN A 153 15.29 -3.53 -21.04
CA GLN A 153 14.49 -4.69 -21.38
C GLN A 153 13.32 -4.81 -20.39
N GLU A 154 12.13 -5.02 -20.92
CA GLU A 154 10.96 -5.25 -20.09
C GLU A 154 11.09 -6.61 -19.39
N THR A 155 11.44 -6.59 -18.12
CA THR A 155 11.54 -7.79 -17.28
C THR A 155 10.35 -7.87 -16.33
N LYS A 156 9.74 -9.04 -16.30
CA LYS A 156 8.58 -9.27 -15.42
C LYS A 156 9.05 -9.60 -13.98
N PRO A 157 8.35 -9.10 -12.94
CA PRO A 157 8.68 -9.47 -11.56
C PRO A 157 8.20 -10.90 -11.24
N PRO A 158 8.72 -11.54 -10.17
CA PRO A 158 8.31 -12.91 -9.77
C PRO A 158 6.80 -13.10 -9.58
N LEU A 159 6.08 -12.08 -9.13
CA LEU A 159 4.62 -12.14 -9.00
C LEU A 159 3.92 -12.37 -10.35
N TYR A 160 4.54 -11.98 -11.47
CA TYR A 160 3.95 -12.14 -12.79
C TYR A 160 3.66 -13.61 -13.12
N ASP A 161 4.63 -14.50 -12.91
CA ASP A 161 4.49 -15.92 -13.24
C ASP A 161 3.39 -16.58 -12.38
N LEU A 162 3.27 -16.15 -11.13
CA LEU A 162 2.17 -16.59 -10.25
C LEU A 162 0.82 -16.12 -10.77
N LEU A 163 0.72 -14.85 -11.19
CA LEU A 163 -0.53 -14.31 -11.75
C LEU A 163 -0.89 -14.96 -13.08
N VAL A 164 0.08 -15.22 -13.96
CA VAL A 164 -0.18 -15.92 -15.24
C VAL A 164 -0.75 -17.31 -14.98
N LYS A 165 -0.14 -18.06 -14.05
CA LYS A 165 -0.61 -19.39 -13.68
C LYS A 165 -2.02 -19.37 -13.05
N ASP A 166 -2.33 -18.37 -12.24
CA ASP A 166 -3.55 -18.27 -11.46
C ASP A 166 -4.71 -17.62 -12.22
N ARG A 167 -4.42 -16.58 -13.04
CA ARG A 167 -5.42 -15.71 -13.67
C ARG A 167 -5.31 -15.56 -15.19
N GLY A 168 -4.27 -16.14 -15.80
CA GLY A 168 -3.95 -15.98 -17.20
C GLY A 168 -3.09 -14.75 -17.53
N ALA A 169 -2.45 -14.78 -18.70
CA ALA A 169 -1.46 -13.78 -19.11
C ALA A 169 -2.08 -12.39 -19.32
N GLU A 170 -3.27 -12.31 -19.91
CA GLU A 170 -3.94 -11.04 -20.22
C GLU A 170 -4.21 -10.23 -18.94
N LEU A 171 -4.77 -10.88 -17.89
CA LEU A 171 -5.02 -10.22 -16.62
C LEU A 171 -3.70 -9.85 -15.93
N ALA A 172 -2.70 -10.75 -15.96
CA ALA A 172 -1.40 -10.49 -15.36
C ALA A 172 -0.71 -9.27 -16.00
N ASP A 173 -0.73 -9.13 -17.33
CA ASP A 173 -0.19 -7.97 -18.04
C ASP A 173 -0.94 -6.69 -17.70
N ARG A 174 -2.28 -6.72 -17.71
CA ARG A 174 -3.11 -5.57 -17.34
C ARG A 174 -2.88 -5.13 -15.90
N TYR A 175 -2.73 -6.09 -14.98
CA TYR A 175 -2.44 -5.79 -13.58
C TYR A 175 -1.05 -5.17 -13.40
N LEU A 176 -0.01 -5.73 -14.03
CA LEU A 176 1.32 -5.14 -13.95
C LEU A 176 1.39 -3.74 -14.57
N GLU A 177 0.70 -3.51 -15.69
CA GLU A 177 0.62 -2.17 -16.27
C GLU A 177 0.01 -1.16 -15.27
N ALA A 178 -1.07 -1.53 -14.58
CA ALA A 178 -1.64 -0.70 -13.52
C ALA A 178 -0.68 -0.47 -12.33
N CYS A 179 0.29 -1.38 -12.13
CA CYS A 179 1.30 -1.26 -11.07
C CYS A 179 2.55 -0.45 -11.48
N ARG A 180 2.71 -0.08 -12.76
CA ARG A 180 3.89 0.68 -13.24
C ARG A 180 4.02 2.07 -12.64
N LYS A 181 2.92 2.67 -12.22
CA LYS A 181 2.89 4.00 -11.60
C LYS A 181 2.20 3.95 -10.24
N PRO A 182 2.66 4.74 -9.27
CA PRO A 182 1.92 4.89 -8.02
C PRO A 182 0.55 5.53 -8.29
N PRO A 183 -0.45 5.31 -7.41
CA PRO A 183 -1.73 6.00 -7.51
C PRO A 183 -1.55 7.52 -7.57
N ALA A 184 -2.23 8.17 -8.52
CA ALA A 184 -2.15 9.62 -8.72
C ALA A 184 -2.84 10.41 -7.60
N MET A 185 -3.73 9.77 -6.86
CA MET A 185 -4.58 10.36 -5.83
C MET A 185 -4.40 9.64 -4.50
N LEU A 186 -4.44 10.39 -3.40
CA LEU A 186 -4.61 9.84 -2.05
C LEU A 186 -6.09 9.58 -1.82
N GLN A 187 -6.46 8.35 -1.58
CA GLN A 187 -7.84 7.99 -1.25
C GLN A 187 -8.03 8.00 0.28
N VAL A 188 -9.14 8.62 0.70
CA VAL A 188 -9.53 8.75 2.10
C VAL A 188 -11.00 8.45 2.28
N THR A 189 -11.37 8.01 3.48
CA THR A 189 -12.75 7.80 3.88
C THR A 189 -13.11 8.77 4.99
N CYS A 190 -14.31 9.33 4.95
CA CYS A 190 -14.87 10.24 5.95
C CYS A 190 -15.96 9.54 6.78
N ALA A 191 -16.15 9.97 8.02
CA ALA A 191 -17.15 9.36 8.91
C ALA A 191 -18.60 9.71 8.53
N SER A 192 -18.83 10.66 7.63
CA SER A 192 -20.15 11.03 7.10
C SER A 192 -20.03 11.85 5.82
N SER A 193 -21.13 11.95 5.05
CA SER A 193 -21.20 12.81 3.87
C SER A 193 -20.94 14.30 4.19
N LYS A 194 -21.44 14.79 5.33
CA LYS A 194 -21.15 16.16 5.80
C LYS A 194 -19.64 16.40 6.03
N LYS A 195 -18.94 15.46 6.67
CA LYS A 195 -17.48 15.53 6.87
C LYS A 195 -16.72 15.41 5.56
N ARG A 196 -17.22 14.61 4.61
CA ARG A 196 -16.68 14.51 3.26
C ARG A 196 -16.73 15.84 2.54
N ASP A 197 -17.89 16.48 2.53
CA ASP A 197 -18.10 17.77 1.82
C ASP A 197 -17.23 18.87 2.46
N GLN A 198 -17.13 18.90 3.80
CA GLN A 198 -16.21 19.78 4.53
C GLN A 198 -14.74 19.58 4.12
N LEU A 199 -14.29 18.34 3.91
CA LEU A 199 -12.93 18.06 3.44
C LEU A 199 -12.70 18.56 2.01
N ILE A 200 -13.68 18.37 1.11
CA ILE A 200 -13.58 18.83 -0.28
C ILE A 200 -13.41 20.35 -0.35
N GLU A 201 -14.15 21.09 0.48
CA GLU A 201 -14.05 22.55 0.56
C GLU A 201 -12.71 23.03 1.14
N ALA A 202 -12.10 22.26 2.06
CA ALA A 202 -10.88 22.65 2.76
C ALA A 202 -9.58 22.36 1.98
N VAL A 203 -9.62 21.48 0.94
CA VAL A 203 -8.42 21.05 0.23
C VAL A 203 -8.02 22.04 -0.85
N ASP A 204 -6.80 22.59 -0.75
CA ASP A 204 -6.15 23.32 -1.85
C ASP A 204 -5.59 22.33 -2.88
N GLY A 205 -6.39 22.01 -3.90
CA GLY A 205 -6.04 21.00 -4.92
C GLY A 205 -7.25 20.34 -5.55
N VAL A 206 -7.02 19.17 -6.14
CA VAL A 206 -8.09 18.34 -6.68
C VAL A 206 -8.65 17.48 -5.56
N ALA A 207 -9.96 17.56 -5.32
CA ALA A 207 -10.70 16.69 -4.41
C ALA A 207 -11.94 16.16 -5.14
N GLN A 208 -11.99 14.84 -5.33
CA GLN A 208 -13.09 14.18 -6.03
C GLN A 208 -13.78 13.19 -5.10
N LYS A 209 -15.10 13.29 -5.01
CA LYS A 209 -15.91 12.35 -4.25
C LYS A 209 -16.09 11.03 -5.00
N TYR A 210 -16.12 9.93 -4.26
CA TYR A 210 -16.57 8.63 -4.76
C TYR A 210 -17.37 7.92 -3.67
N GLY A 211 -18.43 7.22 -4.06
CA GLY A 211 -19.36 6.63 -3.10
C GLY A 211 -19.90 7.64 -2.08
N ASP A 212 -20.40 7.13 -0.96
CA ASP A 212 -21.04 7.95 0.07
C ASP A 212 -20.03 8.74 0.91
N PHE A 213 -18.86 8.17 1.18
CA PHE A 213 -17.91 8.66 2.20
C PHE A 213 -16.49 8.85 1.69
N GLY A 214 -16.19 8.47 0.45
CA GLY A 214 -14.85 8.51 -0.11
C GLY A 214 -14.52 9.86 -0.76
N VAL A 215 -13.24 10.26 -0.63
CA VAL A 215 -12.63 11.38 -1.36
C VAL A 215 -11.26 10.97 -1.88
N ALA A 216 -11.00 11.27 -3.15
CA ALA A 216 -9.69 11.17 -3.75
C ALA A 216 -9.05 12.56 -3.78
N LEU A 217 -7.86 12.68 -3.21
CA LEU A 217 -7.16 13.95 -2.99
C LEU A 217 -5.86 14.03 -3.79
N ARG A 218 -5.64 15.15 -4.45
CA ARG A 218 -4.35 15.53 -5.05
C ARG A 218 -4.08 17.01 -4.76
N PRO A 219 -3.41 17.33 -3.63
CA PRO A 219 -3.06 18.70 -3.29
C PRO A 219 -2.16 19.34 -4.35
N HIS A 220 -2.28 20.65 -4.59
CA HIS A 220 -1.42 21.39 -5.52
C HIS A 220 0.05 21.34 -5.09
N LYS A 221 0.30 21.34 -3.78
CA LYS A 221 1.63 21.17 -3.22
C LYS A 221 1.77 19.77 -2.64
N ARG A 222 2.93 19.12 -2.85
CA ARG A 222 3.24 17.82 -2.25
C ARG A 222 3.33 17.96 -0.72
N THR A 223 2.22 17.70 -0.05
CA THR A 223 2.04 17.88 1.39
C THR A 223 2.05 16.50 2.09
N PRO A 224 2.77 16.34 3.21
CA PRO A 224 2.67 15.13 4.02
C PRO A 224 1.23 14.89 4.49
N VAL A 225 0.81 13.62 4.55
CA VAL A 225 -0.56 13.25 4.94
C VAL A 225 -1.00 13.89 6.27
N PRO A 226 -0.18 13.92 7.34
CA PRO A 226 -0.58 14.56 8.59
C PRO A 226 -0.74 16.09 8.52
N ALA A 227 -0.18 16.74 7.50
CA ALA A 227 -0.30 18.19 7.31
C ALA A 227 -1.43 18.58 6.34
N LEU A 228 -2.21 17.61 5.86
CA LEU A 228 -3.39 17.88 5.05
C LEU A 228 -4.54 18.42 5.91
N PRO A 229 -5.43 19.23 5.33
CA PRO A 229 -6.55 19.82 6.06
C PRO A 229 -7.38 18.78 6.80
N LEU A 230 -7.81 19.13 8.01
CA LEU A 230 -8.74 18.35 8.84
C LEU A 230 -8.22 16.95 9.24
N PHE A 231 -6.91 16.70 9.11
CA PHE A 231 -6.31 15.42 9.53
C PHE A 231 -6.34 15.29 11.07
N ASP A 232 -5.82 16.27 11.79
CA ASP A 232 -5.75 16.24 13.26
C ASP A 232 -7.13 16.33 13.93
N GLU A 233 -8.10 16.96 13.25
CA GLU A 233 -9.50 17.00 13.66
C GLU A 233 -10.21 15.64 13.53
N GLY A 234 -9.57 14.67 12.83
CA GLY A 234 -10.09 13.32 12.65
C GLY A 234 -11.33 13.25 11.75
N VAL A 235 -11.45 14.18 10.82
CA VAL A 235 -12.57 14.22 9.88
C VAL A 235 -12.53 13.03 8.90
N TRP A 236 -11.33 12.56 8.59
CA TRP A 236 -11.06 11.49 7.64
C TRP A 236 -9.85 10.61 8.03
N TRP A 237 -9.72 9.49 7.36
CA TRP A 237 -8.55 8.60 7.42
C TRP A 237 -8.17 8.08 6.02
N ALA A 238 -6.89 7.78 5.82
CA ALA A 238 -6.41 7.19 4.58
C ALA A 238 -6.92 5.76 4.44
N GLN A 239 -7.60 5.47 3.33
CA GLN A 239 -8.13 4.15 3.02
C GLN A 239 -8.30 4.01 1.52
N ASP A 240 -7.81 2.92 0.94
CA ASP A 240 -8.01 2.58 -0.46
C ASP A 240 -9.49 2.28 -0.73
N ALA A 241 -9.97 2.67 -1.91
CA ALA A 241 -11.37 2.52 -2.30
C ALA A 241 -11.81 1.05 -2.28
N GLY A 242 -10.95 0.12 -2.70
CA GLY A 242 -11.21 -1.31 -2.64
C GLY A 242 -11.31 -1.84 -1.22
N ALA A 243 -10.37 -1.44 -0.34
CA ALA A 243 -10.37 -1.85 1.06
C ALA A 243 -11.59 -1.35 1.83
N ALA A 244 -12.18 -0.21 1.42
CA ALA A 244 -13.37 0.34 2.05
C ALA A 244 -14.63 -0.50 1.78
N GLN A 245 -14.66 -1.31 0.71
CA GLN A 245 -15.84 -2.09 0.35
C GLN A 245 -16.18 -3.21 1.33
N ALA A 246 -15.18 -3.83 1.94
CA ALA A 246 -15.42 -4.93 2.86
C ALA A 246 -16.32 -4.54 4.06
N ALA A 247 -16.09 -3.37 4.65
CA ALA A 247 -16.95 -2.89 5.75
C ALA A 247 -18.37 -2.53 5.28
N GLN A 248 -18.54 -2.08 4.01
CA GLN A 248 -19.87 -1.79 3.44
C GLN A 248 -20.77 -3.01 3.42
N LEU A 249 -20.21 -4.20 3.26
CA LEU A 249 -20.97 -5.45 3.21
C LEU A 249 -21.69 -5.80 4.53
N LEU A 250 -21.34 -5.13 5.65
CA LEU A 250 -22.05 -5.25 6.92
C LEU A 250 -23.10 -4.15 7.15
N ARG A 251 -23.23 -3.18 6.22
CA ARG A 251 -24.07 -1.99 6.42
C ARG A 251 -25.57 -2.32 6.55
N SER A 252 -26.00 -3.50 6.13
CA SER A 252 -27.38 -3.98 6.31
C SER A 252 -27.74 -4.34 7.75
N LEU A 253 -26.75 -4.47 8.65
CA LEU A 253 -27.01 -4.68 10.06
C LEU A 253 -27.66 -3.45 10.71
N PRO A 254 -28.51 -3.63 11.75
CA PRO A 254 -29.13 -2.51 12.43
C PRO A 254 -28.10 -1.66 13.18
N LYS A 255 -28.40 -0.36 13.34
CA LYS A 255 -27.59 0.51 14.21
C LYS A 255 -27.56 -0.05 15.63
N GLY A 256 -26.40 0.06 16.29
CA GLY A 256 -26.16 -0.55 17.60
C GLY A 256 -25.81 -2.05 17.52
N ALA A 257 -25.78 -2.67 16.33
CA ALA A 257 -25.29 -4.05 16.20
C ALA A 257 -23.86 -4.16 16.72
N ARG A 258 -23.58 -5.24 17.44
CA ARG A 258 -22.25 -5.53 17.99
C ARG A 258 -21.42 -6.23 16.91
N VAL A 259 -20.33 -5.60 16.47
CA VAL A 259 -19.51 -6.07 15.35
C VAL A 259 -18.06 -6.30 15.79
N LEU A 260 -17.51 -7.48 15.44
CA LEU A 260 -16.10 -7.82 15.61
C LEU A 260 -15.31 -7.50 14.36
N ASP A 261 -14.22 -6.73 14.48
CA ASP A 261 -13.21 -6.50 13.43
C ASP A 261 -11.93 -7.26 13.77
N MET A 262 -11.72 -8.39 13.11
CA MET A 262 -10.56 -9.27 13.33
C MET A 262 -9.37 -8.79 12.48
N CYS A 263 -8.17 -8.76 13.09
CA CYS A 263 -6.94 -8.26 12.48
C CYS A 263 -7.00 -6.76 12.12
N SER A 264 -7.60 -5.96 12.99
CA SER A 264 -8.15 -4.63 12.74
C SER A 264 -7.13 -3.55 12.36
N ALA A 265 -5.85 -3.64 12.79
CA ALA A 265 -4.88 -2.57 12.56
C ALA A 265 -4.52 -2.40 11.07
N PRO A 266 -4.44 -1.14 10.60
CA PRO A 266 -4.32 0.12 11.34
C PRO A 266 -5.64 0.80 11.74
N GLY A 267 -6.82 0.19 11.50
CA GLY A 267 -8.10 0.66 11.99
C GLY A 267 -9.03 1.30 10.97
N GLY A 268 -8.69 1.30 9.68
CA GLY A 268 -9.54 1.92 8.65
C GLY A 268 -10.95 1.32 8.59
N LYS A 269 -11.06 -0.02 8.67
CA LYS A 269 -12.33 -0.73 8.67
C LYS A 269 -13.08 -0.55 10.01
N ALA A 270 -12.37 -0.60 11.16
CA ALA A 270 -12.97 -0.31 12.47
C ALA A 270 -13.56 1.10 12.55
N LEU A 271 -12.86 2.11 12.03
CA LEU A 271 -13.35 3.49 11.91
C LEU A 271 -14.63 3.56 11.06
N GLN A 272 -14.64 2.84 9.95
CA GLN A 272 -15.78 2.79 9.04
C GLN A 272 -16.98 2.09 9.70
N LEU A 273 -16.81 0.94 10.33
CA LEU A 273 -17.85 0.22 11.05
C LEU A 273 -18.43 1.07 12.18
N SER A 274 -17.58 1.76 12.97
CA SER A 274 -18.01 2.70 14.00
C SER A 274 -18.82 3.86 13.41
N SER A 275 -18.46 4.37 12.21
CA SER A 275 -19.19 5.45 11.54
C SER A 275 -20.59 5.03 11.07
N PHE A 276 -20.84 3.73 10.90
CA PHE A 276 -22.17 3.18 10.62
C PHE A 276 -23.08 3.10 11.86
N GLY A 277 -22.52 3.37 13.03
CA GLY A 277 -23.24 3.35 14.31
C GLY A 277 -23.22 1.98 14.99
N PHE A 278 -22.26 1.11 14.68
CA PHE A 278 -22.07 -0.18 15.33
C PHE A 278 -21.25 -0.06 16.62
N GLU A 279 -21.49 -1.00 17.54
CA GLU A 279 -20.63 -1.25 18.72
C GLU A 279 -19.48 -2.15 18.28
N VAL A 280 -18.31 -1.55 18.04
CA VAL A 280 -17.17 -2.24 17.43
C VAL A 280 -16.21 -2.75 18.50
N VAL A 281 -15.88 -4.04 18.41
CA VAL A 281 -14.74 -4.67 19.08
C VAL A 281 -13.66 -4.93 18.04
N ALA A 282 -12.49 -4.33 18.19
CA ALA A 282 -11.36 -4.43 17.29
C ALA A 282 -10.25 -5.27 17.92
N VAL A 283 -9.85 -6.34 17.25
CA VAL A 283 -8.82 -7.27 17.75
C VAL A 283 -7.57 -7.19 16.88
N GLU A 284 -6.41 -7.06 17.53
CA GLU A 284 -5.10 -7.05 16.88
C GLU A 284 -4.08 -7.78 17.76
N LYS A 285 -3.41 -8.79 17.19
CA LYS A 285 -2.42 -9.61 17.92
C LYS A 285 -1.13 -8.86 18.24
N SER A 286 -0.70 -7.96 17.37
CA SER A 286 0.55 -7.21 17.50
C SER A 286 0.35 -5.96 18.37
N THR A 287 1.05 -5.88 19.49
CA THR A 287 1.05 -4.70 20.38
C THR A 287 1.42 -3.41 19.64
N ASN A 288 2.42 -3.46 18.75
CA ASN A 288 2.85 -2.29 17.98
C ASN A 288 1.78 -1.83 16.98
N ARG A 289 1.12 -2.78 16.31
CA ARG A 289 0.03 -2.46 15.39
C ARG A 289 -1.20 -1.96 16.15
N ALA A 290 -1.52 -2.56 17.31
CA ALA A 290 -2.59 -2.11 18.17
C ALA A 290 -2.37 -0.69 18.73
N ALA A 291 -1.13 -0.31 19.03
CA ALA A 291 -0.80 1.07 19.40
C ALA A 291 -1.17 2.05 18.28
N ARG A 292 -0.84 1.72 17.03
CA ARG A 292 -1.21 2.55 15.85
C ARG A 292 -2.73 2.60 15.63
N LEU A 293 -3.42 1.47 15.83
CA LEU A 293 -4.88 1.41 15.79
C LEU A 293 -5.48 2.40 16.82
N ARG A 294 -5.03 2.35 18.07
CA ARG A 294 -5.50 3.27 19.14
C ARG A 294 -5.25 4.74 18.81
N GLN A 295 -4.07 5.07 18.25
CA GLN A 295 -3.75 6.43 17.81
C GLN A 295 -4.73 6.93 16.73
N ASN A 296 -5.05 6.11 15.73
CA ASN A 296 -5.99 6.45 14.68
C ASN A 296 -7.42 6.63 15.22
N LEU A 297 -7.87 5.73 16.09
CA LEU A 297 -9.18 5.83 16.75
C LEU A 297 -9.30 7.09 17.60
N GLN A 298 -8.27 7.40 18.39
CA GLN A 298 -8.22 8.60 19.23
C GLN A 298 -8.26 9.87 18.36
N ARG A 299 -7.45 9.95 17.31
CA ARG A 299 -7.44 11.07 16.36
C ARG A 299 -8.82 11.29 15.74
N CYS A 300 -9.49 10.22 15.31
CA CYS A 300 -10.82 10.29 14.71
C CYS A 300 -11.95 10.38 15.76
N ARG A 301 -11.62 10.42 17.07
CA ARG A 301 -12.58 10.49 18.17
C ARG A 301 -13.62 9.38 18.14
N CYS A 302 -13.19 8.17 17.76
CA CYS A 302 -14.02 6.97 17.70
C CYS A 302 -13.87 6.15 18.98
N ASN A 303 -15.00 5.75 19.57
CA ASN A 303 -15.03 4.83 20.69
C ASN A 303 -15.15 3.39 20.18
N VAL A 304 -14.06 2.62 20.25
CA VAL A 304 -13.96 1.22 19.82
C VAL A 304 -13.23 0.45 20.91
N ASP A 305 -13.76 -0.71 21.32
CA ASP A 305 -13.08 -1.60 22.26
C ASP A 305 -11.90 -2.29 21.58
N VAL A 306 -10.66 -1.93 21.95
CA VAL A 306 -9.44 -2.46 21.34
C VAL A 306 -8.81 -3.52 22.23
N ARG A 307 -8.83 -4.78 21.77
CA ARG A 307 -8.25 -5.93 22.46
C ARG A 307 -6.96 -6.39 21.80
N VAL A 308 -5.89 -6.50 22.61
CA VAL A 308 -4.59 -7.00 22.12
C VAL A 308 -4.50 -8.48 22.45
N GLN A 309 -4.94 -9.31 21.50
CA GLN A 309 -4.96 -10.77 21.65
C GLN A 309 -4.98 -11.47 20.29
N ASP A 310 -4.82 -12.78 20.29
CA ASP A 310 -5.07 -13.58 19.10
C ASP A 310 -6.59 -13.60 18.82
N ALA A 311 -7.00 -13.26 17.61
CA ALA A 311 -8.41 -13.19 17.23
C ALA A 311 -9.10 -14.56 17.29
N THR A 312 -8.35 -15.67 17.18
CA THR A 312 -8.88 -17.02 17.31
C THR A 312 -9.33 -17.38 18.74
N LEU A 313 -8.97 -16.55 19.73
CA LEU A 313 -9.29 -16.74 21.15
C LEU A 313 -10.46 -15.87 21.64
N VAL A 314 -11.17 -15.21 20.73
CA VAL A 314 -12.38 -14.45 21.07
C VAL A 314 -13.53 -15.42 21.32
N GLU A 315 -14.25 -15.21 22.43
CA GLU A 315 -15.38 -16.07 22.85
C GLU A 315 -16.73 -15.33 22.87
N ASP A 316 -16.71 -13.98 22.77
CA ASP A 316 -17.93 -13.17 22.73
C ASP A 316 -18.76 -13.46 21.46
N MET A 317 -20.09 -13.17 21.55
CA MET A 317 -21.02 -13.33 20.42
C MET A 317 -21.34 -11.97 19.78
N PHE A 318 -21.37 -11.95 18.45
CA PHE A 318 -21.54 -10.74 17.63
C PHE A 318 -22.66 -10.89 16.59
N ASP A 319 -23.28 -9.77 16.25
CA ASP A 319 -24.28 -9.70 15.16
C ASP A 319 -23.61 -9.69 13.78
N GLY A 320 -22.37 -9.19 13.72
CA GLY A 320 -21.53 -9.18 12.54
C GLY A 320 -20.07 -9.43 12.87
N VAL A 321 -19.34 -10.08 11.96
CA VAL A 321 -17.90 -10.30 12.06
C VAL A 321 -17.25 -9.93 10.74
N LEU A 322 -16.21 -9.08 10.79
CA LEU A 322 -15.34 -8.78 9.67
C LEU A 322 -13.98 -9.46 9.89
N VAL A 323 -13.60 -10.32 8.96
CA VAL A 323 -12.28 -10.94 8.92
C VAL A 323 -11.46 -10.25 7.81
N ASP A 324 -10.69 -9.21 8.17
CA ASP A 324 -9.69 -8.63 7.25
C ASP A 324 -8.42 -9.47 7.32
N ALA A 325 -8.42 -10.56 6.57
CA ALA A 325 -7.49 -11.67 6.78
C ALA A 325 -6.04 -11.31 6.45
N PRO A 326 -5.06 -11.77 7.24
CA PRO A 326 -3.68 -11.80 6.81
C PRO A 326 -3.54 -12.54 5.48
N CYS A 327 -2.90 -11.90 4.50
CA CYS A 327 -2.77 -12.41 3.15
C CYS A 327 -1.43 -12.02 2.52
N SER A 328 -1.17 -12.45 1.28
CA SER A 328 0.02 -12.08 0.52
C SER A 328 0.16 -10.56 0.31
N ALA A 329 -0.96 -9.83 0.35
CA ALA A 329 -1.10 -8.41 0.03
C ALA A 329 -0.70 -8.07 -1.43
N THR A 330 -0.66 -9.05 -2.32
CA THR A 330 -0.26 -8.90 -3.72
C THR A 330 -1.14 -7.92 -4.50
N GLY A 331 -2.39 -7.71 -4.07
CA GLY A 331 -3.30 -6.72 -4.64
C GLY A 331 -2.89 -5.27 -4.40
N THR A 332 -1.96 -5.01 -3.47
CA THR A 332 -1.52 -3.66 -3.10
C THR A 332 -0.29 -3.16 -3.88
N ALA A 333 0.17 -3.88 -4.91
CA ALA A 333 1.43 -3.62 -5.61
C ALA A 333 1.53 -2.20 -6.19
N ARG A 334 0.42 -1.57 -6.54
CA ARG A 334 0.38 -0.16 -6.99
C ARG A 334 0.96 0.80 -5.95
N ARG A 335 0.65 0.60 -4.68
CA ARG A 335 1.11 1.41 -3.54
C ARG A 335 2.32 0.81 -2.85
N ARG A 336 2.47 -0.50 -2.94
CA ARG A 336 3.49 -1.30 -2.27
C ARG A 336 4.23 -2.18 -3.29
N PRO A 337 5.10 -1.58 -4.11
CA PRO A 337 5.82 -2.33 -5.14
C PRO A 337 6.78 -3.40 -4.58
N ASP A 338 7.08 -3.37 -3.28
CA ASP A 338 7.84 -4.42 -2.59
C ASP A 338 7.17 -5.81 -2.71
N VAL A 339 5.83 -5.86 -2.79
CA VAL A 339 5.10 -7.14 -2.91
C VAL A 339 5.29 -7.83 -4.26
N LEU A 340 5.73 -7.12 -5.29
CA LEU A 340 6.01 -7.71 -6.62
C LEU A 340 7.10 -8.79 -6.59
N ARG A 341 7.96 -8.75 -5.56
CA ARG A 341 9.10 -9.66 -5.39
C ARG A 341 9.12 -10.35 -4.03
N LYS A 342 8.01 -10.28 -3.31
CA LYS A 342 7.89 -10.92 -2.00
C LYS A 342 7.86 -12.44 -2.18
N GLU A 343 8.63 -13.15 -1.38
CA GLU A 343 8.47 -14.60 -1.22
C GLU A 343 7.17 -14.88 -0.48
N LEU A 344 6.36 -15.79 -0.99
CA LEU A 344 5.02 -16.08 -0.48
C LEU A 344 4.95 -17.52 0.02
N ASP A 345 4.49 -17.67 1.25
CA ASP A 345 4.06 -18.95 1.79
C ASP A 345 2.52 -18.99 1.80
N LEU A 346 1.93 -19.34 0.65
CA LEU A 346 0.48 -19.37 0.48
C LEU A 346 -0.18 -20.46 1.33
N GLY A 347 0.53 -21.55 1.64
CA GLY A 347 0.04 -22.61 2.51
C GLY A 347 -0.18 -22.12 3.94
N ALA A 348 0.85 -21.49 4.55
CA ALA A 348 0.74 -20.93 5.89
C ALA A 348 -0.30 -19.80 5.98
N LEU A 349 -0.49 -19.04 4.90
CA LEU A 349 -1.56 -18.03 4.85
C LEU A 349 -2.95 -18.66 4.82
N ALA A 350 -3.15 -19.70 4.01
CA ALA A 350 -4.43 -20.44 3.94
C ALA A 350 -4.79 -21.08 5.29
N GLU A 351 -3.83 -21.71 5.98
CA GLU A 351 -4.02 -22.24 7.34
C GLU A 351 -4.44 -21.17 8.34
N THR A 352 -3.79 -20.01 8.30
CA THR A 352 -4.11 -18.85 9.17
C THR A 352 -5.52 -18.35 8.88
N GLN A 353 -5.89 -18.21 7.62
CA GLN A 353 -7.21 -17.75 7.19
C GLN A 353 -8.30 -18.74 7.58
N ALA A 354 -8.06 -20.05 7.45
CA ALA A 354 -8.99 -21.08 7.88
C ALA A 354 -9.26 -20.99 9.39
N ALA A 355 -8.21 -20.86 10.20
CA ALA A 355 -8.36 -20.75 11.65
C ALA A 355 -9.13 -19.47 12.06
N LEU A 356 -8.92 -18.35 11.37
CA LEU A 356 -9.64 -17.09 11.61
C LEU A 356 -11.11 -17.19 11.20
N LEU A 357 -11.42 -17.82 10.05
CA LEU A 357 -12.79 -18.02 9.60
C LEU A 357 -13.57 -18.93 10.56
N ASP A 358 -12.96 -20.03 11.03
CA ASP A 358 -13.56 -20.93 12.01
C ASP A 358 -13.81 -20.23 13.36
N ALA A 359 -12.89 -19.38 13.80
CA ALA A 359 -13.07 -18.58 15.00
C ALA A 359 -14.18 -17.53 14.84
N ALA A 360 -14.19 -16.83 13.70
CA ALA A 360 -15.23 -15.85 13.36
C ALA A 360 -16.62 -16.51 13.35
N TRP A 361 -16.72 -17.72 12.81
CA TRP A 361 -17.97 -18.48 12.78
C TRP A 361 -18.48 -18.85 14.17
N ARG A 362 -17.56 -19.26 15.07
CA ARG A 362 -17.92 -19.52 16.48
C ARG A 362 -18.46 -18.30 17.19
N CYS A 363 -17.87 -17.12 16.93
CA CYS A 363 -18.25 -15.84 17.52
C CYS A 363 -19.51 -15.22 16.90
N LEU A 364 -20.03 -15.76 15.80
CA LEU A 364 -21.18 -15.19 15.11
C LEU A 364 -22.48 -15.75 15.66
N LYS A 365 -23.43 -14.88 16.03
CA LYS A 365 -24.78 -15.27 16.44
C LYS A 365 -25.54 -15.94 15.29
N PRO A 366 -26.51 -16.84 15.58
CA PRO A 366 -27.45 -17.29 14.57
C PRO A 366 -28.13 -16.12 13.84
N GLY A 367 -28.23 -16.16 12.51
CA GLY A 367 -28.72 -15.07 11.67
C GLY A 367 -27.75 -13.94 11.43
N GLY A 368 -26.57 -13.92 12.08
CA GLY A 368 -25.54 -12.91 11.93
C GLY A 368 -24.83 -12.96 10.57
N LEU A 369 -24.08 -11.89 10.25
CA LEU A 369 -23.33 -11.75 9.01
C LEU A 369 -21.82 -11.85 9.25
N LEU A 370 -21.13 -12.71 8.49
CA LEU A 370 -19.68 -12.75 8.40
C LEU A 370 -19.23 -12.19 7.05
N VAL A 371 -18.26 -11.29 7.05
CA VAL A 371 -17.57 -10.81 5.86
C VAL A 371 -16.11 -11.24 5.94
N PHE A 372 -15.66 -11.97 4.93
CA PHE A 372 -14.25 -12.29 4.69
C PHE A 372 -13.69 -11.29 3.67
N SER A 373 -12.46 -10.82 3.92
CA SER A 373 -11.81 -9.81 3.08
C SER A 373 -10.32 -10.10 2.95
N SER A 374 -9.79 -9.96 1.74
CA SER A 374 -8.39 -10.15 1.41
C SER A 374 -7.92 -9.12 0.37
N CYS A 375 -6.77 -8.51 0.61
CA CYS A 375 -6.11 -7.64 -0.39
C CYS A 375 -5.12 -8.41 -1.27
N SER A 376 -5.42 -9.66 -1.56
CA SER A 376 -4.66 -10.50 -2.50
C SER A 376 -5.18 -10.38 -3.93
N ALA A 377 -4.25 -10.41 -4.89
CA ALA A 377 -4.53 -10.58 -6.31
C ALA A 377 -4.63 -12.08 -6.71
N LEU A 378 -4.19 -12.98 -5.82
CA LEU A 378 -4.17 -14.43 -6.05
C LEU A 378 -5.42 -15.10 -5.50
N THR A 379 -5.85 -16.17 -6.17
CA THR A 379 -7.01 -16.98 -5.77
C THR A 379 -6.74 -17.71 -4.44
N ALA A 380 -5.52 -18.20 -4.26
CA ALA A 380 -5.16 -19.12 -3.17
C ALA A 380 -5.41 -18.56 -1.77
N ASP A 381 -5.15 -17.28 -1.54
CA ASP A 381 -5.34 -16.59 -0.26
C ASP A 381 -6.48 -15.56 -0.29
N ALA A 382 -7.48 -15.82 -1.12
CA ALA A 382 -8.71 -15.06 -1.27
C ALA A 382 -9.90 -16.00 -1.53
N GLU A 383 -10.32 -16.18 -2.80
CA GLU A 383 -11.47 -17.00 -3.19
C GLU A 383 -11.37 -18.45 -2.70
N ALA A 384 -10.20 -19.12 -2.86
CA ALA A 384 -10.03 -20.50 -2.49
C ALA A 384 -10.15 -20.73 -0.99
N SER A 385 -9.60 -19.82 -0.17
CA SER A 385 -9.74 -19.87 1.29
C SER A 385 -11.21 -19.75 1.73
N PHE A 386 -11.97 -18.88 1.08
CA PHE A 386 -13.37 -18.68 1.38
C PHE A 386 -14.23 -19.85 0.89
N ALA A 387 -13.98 -20.37 -0.32
CA ALA A 387 -14.67 -21.56 -0.85
C ALA A 387 -14.46 -22.78 0.06
N ALA A 388 -13.22 -23.02 0.48
CA ALA A 388 -12.92 -24.11 1.42
C ALA A 388 -13.61 -23.94 2.78
N PHE A 389 -13.86 -22.71 3.23
CA PHE A 389 -14.68 -22.44 4.41
C PHE A 389 -16.15 -22.82 4.18
N LEU A 390 -16.73 -22.44 3.05
CA LEU A 390 -18.13 -22.79 2.71
C LEU A 390 -18.34 -24.29 2.61
N GLU A 391 -17.41 -25.03 1.97
CA GLU A 391 -17.50 -26.48 1.82
C GLU A 391 -17.57 -27.24 3.15
N ARG A 392 -16.89 -26.72 4.21
CA ARG A 392 -16.87 -27.38 5.53
C ARG A 392 -17.89 -26.82 6.53
N THR A 393 -18.68 -25.80 6.14
CA THR A 393 -19.60 -25.08 7.05
C THR A 393 -21.03 -25.12 6.50
N ALA A 394 -21.75 -26.19 6.81
CA ALA A 394 -23.04 -26.48 6.20
C ALA A 394 -24.14 -25.44 6.47
N ASP A 395 -24.05 -24.68 7.59
CA ASP A 395 -25.00 -23.64 7.98
C ASP A 395 -24.55 -22.22 7.52
N ALA A 396 -23.51 -22.13 6.66
CA ALA A 396 -23.09 -20.89 6.04
C ALA A 396 -23.82 -20.67 4.70
N HIS A 397 -24.66 -19.66 4.65
CA HIS A 397 -25.42 -19.30 3.47
C HIS A 397 -24.81 -18.06 2.80
N LEU A 398 -24.32 -18.21 1.56
CA LEU A 398 -23.79 -17.07 0.78
C LEU A 398 -24.88 -15.99 0.64
N VAL A 399 -24.52 -14.76 0.94
CA VAL A 399 -25.35 -13.57 0.70
C VAL A 399 -24.72 -12.78 -0.44
N GLU A 400 -25.31 -12.88 -1.61
CA GLU A 400 -24.77 -12.25 -2.82
C GLU A 400 -24.54 -10.76 -2.61
N VAL A 401 -23.41 -10.27 -3.13
CA VAL A 401 -23.06 -8.87 -3.17
C VAL A 401 -23.65 -8.26 -4.41
N ALA A 402 -24.44 -7.20 -4.27
CA ALA A 402 -24.93 -6.44 -5.42
C ALA A 402 -24.01 -5.22 -5.66
N ALA A 403 -23.58 -4.99 -6.90
CA ALA A 403 -22.76 -3.82 -7.25
C ALA A 403 -23.42 -2.50 -6.84
N ALA A 404 -24.76 -2.41 -6.89
CA ALA A 404 -25.53 -1.25 -6.43
C ALA A 404 -25.34 -0.91 -4.94
N GLU A 405 -24.99 -1.90 -4.09
CA GLU A 405 -24.67 -1.65 -2.67
C GLU A 405 -23.36 -0.86 -2.49
N LEU A 406 -22.47 -0.93 -3.49
CA LEU A 406 -21.10 -0.42 -3.41
C LEU A 406 -20.96 0.99 -3.98
N GLY A 407 -21.87 1.41 -4.87
CA GLY A 407 -22.13 2.79 -5.27
C GLY A 407 -21.11 3.47 -6.21
N PHE A 408 -19.96 2.85 -6.51
CA PHE A 408 -18.93 3.45 -7.38
C PHE A 408 -17.99 2.44 -8.06
N VAL A 409 -18.36 1.18 -8.06
CA VAL A 409 -17.61 0.10 -8.74
C VAL A 409 -18.41 -0.44 -9.92
N ASP A 410 -17.74 -0.95 -10.92
CA ASP A 410 -18.37 -1.52 -12.10
C ASP A 410 -19.08 -2.85 -11.78
N ASN A 411 -20.11 -3.21 -12.55
CA ASN A 411 -20.90 -4.44 -12.32
C ASN A 411 -20.06 -5.72 -12.47
N ASP A 412 -19.05 -5.72 -13.33
CA ASP A 412 -18.11 -6.84 -13.52
C ASP A 412 -17.15 -7.06 -12.34
N SER A 413 -17.24 -6.19 -11.31
CA SER A 413 -16.55 -6.38 -10.03
C SER A 413 -17.19 -7.45 -9.13
N VAL A 414 -18.40 -7.92 -9.44
CA VAL A 414 -19.07 -8.98 -8.70
C VAL A 414 -18.99 -10.29 -9.50
N VAL A 415 -18.35 -11.28 -8.92
CA VAL A 415 -18.13 -12.61 -9.51
C VAL A 415 -18.58 -13.67 -8.51
N ASP A 416 -19.44 -14.59 -8.94
CA ASP A 416 -19.97 -15.68 -8.11
C ASP A 416 -20.57 -15.20 -6.76
N GLY A 417 -21.28 -14.06 -6.80
CA GLY A 417 -21.90 -13.47 -5.62
C GLY A 417 -20.93 -12.80 -4.63
N ALA A 418 -19.64 -12.69 -4.96
CA ALA A 418 -18.62 -12.04 -4.16
C ALA A 418 -17.98 -10.87 -4.90
N LEU A 419 -17.42 -9.92 -4.17
CA LEU A 419 -16.68 -8.79 -4.72
C LEU A 419 -15.26 -9.20 -5.09
N ARG A 420 -14.86 -8.99 -6.35
CA ARG A 420 -13.48 -9.11 -6.83
C ARG A 420 -13.07 -7.82 -7.55
N LEU A 421 -12.34 -6.96 -6.87
CA LEU A 421 -11.84 -5.71 -7.43
C LEU A 421 -10.46 -5.87 -8.05
N TRP A 422 -10.29 -5.12 -9.14
CA TRP A 422 -9.02 -4.86 -9.81
C TRP A 422 -8.82 -3.35 -9.94
N PRO A 423 -7.60 -2.87 -10.20
CA PRO A 423 -7.30 -1.43 -10.27
C PRO A 423 -8.20 -0.61 -11.20
N TRP A 424 -8.76 -1.23 -12.22
CA TRP A 424 -9.62 -0.59 -13.23
C TRP A 424 -11.12 -0.62 -12.94
N HIS A 425 -11.57 -1.30 -11.88
CA HIS A 425 -12.99 -1.31 -11.47
C HIS A 425 -13.39 -0.03 -10.71
N VAL A 426 -12.44 0.81 -10.41
CA VAL A 426 -12.67 2.16 -9.86
C VAL A 426 -12.09 3.16 -10.84
N ALA A 427 -12.81 4.21 -11.12
CA ALA A 427 -12.46 5.22 -12.12
C ALA A 427 -11.06 5.79 -11.91
N SER A 428 -10.33 6.01 -13.01
CA SER A 428 -8.93 6.47 -12.99
C SER A 428 -8.77 7.91 -12.47
N ASP A 429 -9.81 8.73 -12.60
CA ASP A 429 -9.85 10.12 -12.13
C ASP A 429 -9.88 10.21 -10.59
N VAL A 430 -10.39 9.18 -9.91
CA VAL A 430 -10.28 9.03 -8.44
C VAL A 430 -9.10 8.15 -8.03
N GLY A 431 -8.28 7.71 -8.97
CA GLY A 431 -7.00 7.02 -8.73
C GLY A 431 -7.07 5.49 -8.79
N GLY A 432 -8.16 4.89 -9.28
CA GLY A 432 -8.34 3.43 -9.30
C GLY A 432 -8.43 2.82 -7.90
N CYS A 433 -8.21 1.52 -7.74
CA CYS A 433 -8.17 0.86 -6.42
C CYS A 433 -7.07 -0.21 -6.36
N ASP A 434 -6.81 -0.75 -5.18
CA ASP A 434 -6.06 -2.00 -5.04
C ASP A 434 -6.91 -3.20 -5.46
N ALA A 435 -6.28 -4.29 -5.89
CA ALA A 435 -7.02 -5.52 -6.06
C ALA A 435 -7.47 -6.05 -4.70
N HIS A 436 -8.74 -6.42 -4.60
CA HIS A 436 -9.37 -6.77 -3.35
C HIS A 436 -10.46 -7.83 -3.56
N TYR A 437 -10.57 -8.75 -2.62
CA TYR A 437 -11.67 -9.72 -2.56
C TYR A 437 -12.47 -9.52 -1.29
N ALA A 438 -13.81 -9.61 -1.38
CA ALA A 438 -14.65 -9.68 -0.20
C ALA A 438 -15.91 -10.51 -0.50
N ALA A 439 -16.26 -11.37 0.44
CA ALA A 439 -17.46 -12.21 0.37
C ALA A 439 -18.22 -12.18 1.70
N ARG A 440 -19.53 -12.39 1.62
CA ARG A 440 -20.45 -12.27 2.76
C ARG A 440 -21.30 -13.51 2.90
N VAL A 441 -21.39 -14.06 4.12
CA VAL A 441 -22.28 -15.16 4.46
C VAL A 441 -23.15 -14.84 5.66
N ARG A 442 -24.29 -15.45 5.72
CA ARG A 442 -25.22 -15.45 6.86
C ARG A 442 -25.15 -16.82 7.56
N LYS A 443 -25.09 -16.80 8.88
CA LYS A 443 -25.20 -17.98 9.71
C LYS A 443 -26.66 -18.44 9.76
N GLY A 444 -26.92 -19.73 9.57
CA GLY A 444 -28.25 -20.30 9.74
C GLY A 444 -28.87 -19.90 11.08
N GLY A 445 -30.16 -19.62 11.11
CA GLY A 445 -30.92 -19.47 12.34
C GLY A 445 -31.19 -20.85 12.93
N SER A 446 -31.21 -20.99 14.25
CA SER A 446 -31.91 -22.13 14.90
C SER A 446 -33.40 -21.95 14.59
N GLU A 447 -33.99 -22.90 13.86
CA GLU A 447 -35.44 -23.01 13.75
C GLU A 447 -36.08 -23.13 15.14
#